data_36a5e7b2a4209cb7f32a721914d4daf5
#
_entry.id   36a5e7b2a4209cb7f32a721914d4daf5
#
_cell.length_a   1.000
_cell.length_b   1.000
_cell.length_c   1.000
_cell.angle_alpha   90.00
_cell.angle_beta   90.00
_cell.angle_gamma   90.00
#
_symmetry.space_group_name_H-M   'P 1'
#
loop_
_entity.id
_entity.type
_entity.pdbx_description
1 polymer ?
#
loop_
_entity_poly.entity_id
_entity_poly.type
_entity_poly.pdbx_seq_one_letter_code
_entity_poly.pdbx_strand_id
1 'polypeptide(L)'
;MIYVFLFIIGSIFGSFANLIVRRRLRDESIIYPRSHCESCGKSLSPFELIPVISYLIQKGRCRSCGARISPDNIFMEIIGGILLIISSSYGLNLRTCMIFASLILGLIISLIDLKTMEIYRKDLIILIVLGLGYRFNFFTREFFINILIFSIIYYLIYRISGRNIGDGDYYFYLALGLFLNDSLFIVFVLFSVWLGGFVGLLILLKDRKSGRHMPFAIFIYLSYIIVLMIYKGAVL
;
A
#
# COMPACT_ATOMS: atom_id res chain seq x y z
N MET A 1 12.67 -17.52 15.71
CA MET A 1 11.42 -17.26 16.49
C MET A 1 10.88 -15.85 16.29
N ILE A 2 11.69 -14.78 16.31
CA ILE A 2 11.22 -13.39 16.19
C ILE A 2 10.47 -13.11 14.86
N TYR A 3 10.97 -13.59 13.73
CA TYR A 3 10.32 -13.39 12.42
C TYR A 3 8.95 -14.05 12.31
N VAL A 4 8.72 -15.18 12.99
CA VAL A 4 7.39 -15.81 13.05
C VAL A 4 6.42 -14.93 13.83
N PHE A 5 6.85 -14.37 14.95
CA PHE A 5 6.07 -13.44 15.74
C PHE A 5 5.73 -12.17 14.96
N LEU A 6 6.72 -11.57 14.29
CA LEU A 6 6.52 -10.43 13.42
C LEU A 6 5.55 -10.75 12.28
N PHE A 7 5.71 -11.92 11.65
CA PHE A 7 4.79 -12.35 10.59
C PHE A 7 3.34 -12.40 11.08
N ILE A 8 3.09 -12.99 12.26
CA ILE A 8 1.74 -13.08 12.83
C ILE A 8 1.16 -11.68 13.08
N ILE A 9 1.95 -10.78 13.69
CA ILE A 9 1.50 -9.40 13.93
C ILE A 9 1.20 -8.70 12.60
N GLY A 10 2.11 -8.78 11.64
CA GLY A 10 1.91 -8.18 10.32
C GLY A 10 0.68 -8.72 9.60
N SER A 11 0.41 -10.03 9.73
CA SER A 11 -0.78 -10.67 9.15
C SER A 11 -2.09 -10.14 9.74
N ILE A 12 -2.12 -9.79 11.02
CA ILE A 12 -3.29 -9.14 11.66
C ILE A 12 -3.57 -7.79 10.97
N PHE A 13 -2.53 -6.98 10.76
CA PHE A 13 -2.67 -5.70 10.07
C PHE A 13 -3.05 -5.87 8.59
N GLY A 14 -2.53 -6.90 7.92
CA GLY A 14 -2.93 -7.26 6.55
C GLY A 14 -4.41 -7.63 6.45
N SER A 15 -4.91 -8.46 7.40
CA SER A 15 -6.33 -8.80 7.52
C SER A 15 -7.20 -7.57 7.73
N PHE A 16 -6.76 -6.65 8.61
CA PHE A 16 -7.45 -5.39 8.87
C PHE A 16 -7.42 -4.45 7.66
N ALA A 17 -6.31 -4.36 6.94
CA ALA A 17 -6.22 -3.59 5.70
C ALA A 17 -7.22 -4.09 4.65
N ASN A 18 -7.34 -5.41 4.48
CA ASN A 18 -8.33 -6.01 3.58
C ASN A 18 -9.78 -5.65 3.97
N LEU A 19 -10.08 -5.68 5.28
CA LEU A 19 -11.39 -5.26 5.79
C LEU A 19 -11.66 -3.79 5.45
N ILE A 20 -10.69 -2.88 5.65
CA ILE A 20 -10.83 -1.46 5.31
C ILE A 20 -11.15 -1.30 3.82
N VAL A 21 -10.35 -1.92 2.94
CA VAL A 21 -10.54 -1.83 1.49
C VAL A 21 -11.93 -2.32 1.10
N ARG A 22 -12.33 -3.51 1.55
CA ARG A 22 -13.65 -4.07 1.21
C ARG A 22 -14.82 -3.21 1.66
N ARG A 23 -14.77 -2.72 2.90
CA ARG A 23 -15.86 -1.90 3.46
C ARG A 23 -15.95 -0.55 2.79
N ARG A 24 -14.82 0.07 2.47
CA ARG A 24 -14.83 1.33 1.72
C ARG A 24 -15.39 1.18 0.32
N LEU A 25 -15.08 0.08 -0.37
CA LEU A 25 -15.64 -0.21 -1.70
C LEU A 25 -17.16 -0.48 -1.68
N ARG A 26 -17.73 -0.74 -0.50
CA ARG A 26 -19.17 -0.96 -0.30
C ARG A 26 -19.86 0.18 0.45
N ASP A 27 -19.14 1.27 0.73
CA ASP A 27 -19.61 2.39 1.56
C ASP A 27 -20.11 1.96 2.95
N GLU A 28 -19.48 0.89 3.51
CA GLU A 28 -19.82 0.36 4.82
C GLU A 28 -18.92 0.97 5.92
N SER A 29 -19.45 1.02 7.15
CA SER A 29 -18.68 1.44 8.31
C SER A 29 -17.53 0.47 8.62
N ILE A 30 -16.32 1.00 8.85
CA ILE A 30 -15.15 0.20 9.22
C ILE A 30 -15.31 -0.40 10.63
N ILE A 31 -16.10 0.24 11.51
CA ILE A 31 -16.24 -0.13 12.92
C ILE A 31 -17.37 -1.14 13.13
N TYR A 32 -18.49 -0.98 12.43
CA TYR A 32 -19.68 -1.79 12.61
C TYR A 32 -20.21 -2.33 11.28
N PRO A 33 -20.76 -3.55 11.25
CA PRO A 33 -20.82 -4.60 12.27
C PRO A 33 -19.46 -5.27 12.48
N ARG A 34 -19.35 -6.19 13.48
CA ARG A 34 -18.17 -7.05 13.69
C ARG A 34 -17.93 -7.92 12.45
N SER A 35 -16.73 -8.50 12.35
CA SER A 35 -16.39 -9.42 11.25
C SER A 35 -17.39 -10.58 11.20
N HIS A 36 -17.98 -10.82 10.05
CA HIS A 36 -19.04 -11.81 9.84
C HIS A 36 -18.87 -12.51 8.49
N CYS A 37 -19.50 -13.65 8.34
CA CYS A 37 -19.55 -14.35 7.07
C CYS A 37 -20.46 -13.59 6.11
N GLU A 38 -19.96 -13.24 4.92
CA GLU A 38 -20.72 -12.50 3.90
C GLU A 38 -21.93 -13.26 3.36
N SER A 39 -21.94 -14.61 3.47
CA SER A 39 -23.01 -15.44 2.95
C SER A 39 -24.12 -15.73 3.96
N CYS A 40 -23.79 -15.94 5.23
CA CYS A 40 -24.79 -16.31 6.25
C CYS A 40 -24.95 -15.29 7.37
N GLY A 41 -24.19 -14.20 7.38
CA GLY A 41 -24.27 -13.13 8.38
C GLY A 41 -23.75 -13.51 9.77
N LYS A 42 -23.30 -14.76 10.01
CA LYS A 42 -22.82 -15.19 11.32
C LYS A 42 -21.54 -14.45 11.69
N SER A 43 -21.50 -13.86 12.88
CA SER A 43 -20.30 -13.23 13.45
C SER A 43 -19.18 -14.26 13.63
N LEU A 44 -17.96 -13.88 13.26
CA LEU A 44 -16.78 -14.73 13.37
C LEU A 44 -16.30 -14.77 14.82
N SER A 45 -15.94 -15.95 15.29
CA SER A 45 -15.30 -16.15 16.60
C SER A 45 -13.83 -15.71 16.56
N PRO A 46 -13.19 -15.41 17.72
CA PRO A 46 -11.77 -15.05 17.77
C PRO A 46 -10.84 -16.07 17.08
N PHE A 47 -11.15 -17.37 17.19
CA PHE A 47 -10.38 -18.43 16.54
C PHE A 47 -10.51 -18.44 15.00
N GLU A 48 -11.63 -17.95 14.48
CA GLU A 48 -11.86 -17.80 13.04
C GLU A 48 -11.20 -16.54 12.47
N LEU A 49 -10.70 -15.67 13.35
CA LEU A 49 -9.99 -14.43 13.00
C LEU A 49 -8.46 -14.58 13.08
N ILE A 50 -7.92 -15.75 13.49
CA ILE A 50 -6.47 -15.97 13.50
C ILE A 50 -5.97 -16.00 12.05
N PRO A 51 -5.13 -15.01 11.64
CA PRO A 51 -4.73 -14.89 10.24
C PRO A 51 -4.00 -16.13 9.75
N VAL A 52 -4.17 -16.46 8.49
CA VAL A 52 -3.60 -17.60 7.76
C VAL A 52 -4.06 -18.94 8.34
N ILE A 53 -3.89 -19.14 9.64
CA ILE A 53 -4.18 -20.41 10.32
C ILE A 53 -5.67 -20.77 10.24
N SER A 54 -6.56 -19.81 10.51
CA SER A 54 -8.00 -20.04 10.44
C SER A 54 -8.45 -20.44 9.04
N TYR A 55 -7.92 -19.79 8.01
CA TYR A 55 -8.23 -20.09 6.62
C TYR A 55 -7.79 -21.52 6.25
N LEU A 56 -6.59 -21.94 6.65
CA LEU A 56 -6.05 -23.27 6.38
C LEU A 56 -6.85 -24.36 7.09
N ILE A 57 -7.15 -24.16 8.40
CA ILE A 57 -7.95 -25.13 9.19
C ILE A 57 -9.36 -25.26 8.61
N GLN A 58 -9.97 -24.15 8.18
CA GLN A 58 -11.31 -24.13 7.59
C GLN A 58 -11.32 -24.56 6.12
N LYS A 59 -10.14 -24.84 5.51
CA LYS A 59 -9.99 -25.18 4.10
C LYS A 59 -10.69 -24.16 3.18
N GLY A 60 -10.60 -22.87 3.54
CA GLY A 60 -11.21 -21.78 2.80
C GLY A 60 -12.74 -21.78 2.78
N ARG A 61 -13.40 -22.37 3.79
CA ARG A 61 -14.87 -22.45 3.89
C ARG A 61 -15.38 -21.99 5.25
N CYS A 62 -16.53 -21.35 5.26
CA CYS A 62 -17.22 -20.98 6.49
C CYS A 62 -17.64 -22.23 7.27
N ARG A 63 -17.33 -22.26 8.57
CA ARG A 63 -17.72 -23.40 9.44
C ARG A 63 -19.23 -23.60 9.58
N SER A 64 -20.01 -22.54 9.40
CA SER A 64 -21.46 -22.56 9.63
C SER A 64 -22.27 -22.90 8.41
N CYS A 65 -21.93 -22.29 7.24
CA CYS A 65 -22.72 -22.48 6.02
C CYS A 65 -21.95 -23.15 4.87
N GLY A 66 -20.64 -23.44 5.05
CA GLY A 66 -19.82 -24.07 4.02
C GLY A 66 -19.46 -23.14 2.84
N ALA A 67 -19.93 -21.90 2.80
CA ALA A 67 -19.61 -20.96 1.73
C ALA A 67 -18.11 -20.73 1.61
N ARG A 68 -17.61 -20.52 0.39
CA ARG A 68 -16.19 -20.27 0.13
C ARG A 68 -15.78 -18.89 0.65
N ILE A 69 -14.66 -18.86 1.38
CA ILE A 69 -14.01 -17.63 1.81
C ILE A 69 -13.11 -17.15 0.66
N SER A 70 -13.19 -15.85 0.31
CA SER A 70 -12.35 -15.29 -0.74
C SER A 70 -10.86 -15.50 -0.44
N PRO A 71 -10.07 -15.98 -1.40
CA PRO A 71 -8.62 -16.14 -1.23
C PRO A 71 -7.90 -14.80 -1.01
N ASP A 72 -8.51 -13.67 -1.36
CA ASP A 72 -7.93 -12.34 -1.09
C ASP A 72 -7.61 -12.14 0.40
N ASN A 73 -8.39 -12.78 1.30
CA ASN A 73 -8.14 -12.66 2.73
C ASN A 73 -6.76 -13.22 3.10
N ILE A 74 -6.47 -14.45 2.71
CA ILE A 74 -5.18 -15.08 3.04
C ILE A 74 -4.02 -14.37 2.34
N PHE A 75 -4.21 -13.90 1.09
CA PHE A 75 -3.17 -13.15 0.38
C PHE A 75 -2.82 -11.86 1.12
N MET A 76 -3.81 -11.10 1.56
CA MET A 76 -3.58 -9.85 2.30
C MET A 76 -2.93 -10.10 3.66
N GLU A 77 -3.27 -11.18 4.33
CA GLU A 77 -2.64 -11.59 5.59
C GLU A 77 -1.17 -11.94 5.38
N ILE A 78 -0.85 -12.71 4.34
CA ILE A 78 0.54 -13.04 3.98
C ILE A 78 1.32 -11.77 3.61
N ILE A 79 0.75 -10.90 2.79
CA ILE A 79 1.38 -9.62 2.42
C ILE A 79 1.67 -8.79 3.67
N GLY A 80 0.72 -8.62 4.57
CA GLY A 80 0.93 -7.89 5.82
C GLY A 80 2.06 -8.46 6.66
N GLY A 81 2.15 -9.80 6.77
CA GLY A 81 3.25 -10.48 7.46
C GLY A 81 4.61 -10.20 6.82
N ILE A 82 4.70 -10.28 5.49
CA ILE A 82 5.92 -9.98 4.74
C ILE A 82 6.33 -8.51 4.90
N LEU A 83 5.39 -7.57 4.83
CA LEU A 83 5.66 -6.14 4.98
C LEU A 83 6.24 -5.81 6.35
N LEU A 84 5.78 -6.46 7.43
CA LEU A 84 6.37 -6.25 8.76
C LEU A 84 7.79 -6.85 8.85
N ILE A 85 8.04 -7.97 8.22
CA ILE A 85 9.39 -8.53 8.13
C ILE A 85 10.32 -7.58 7.36
N ILE A 86 9.88 -7.03 6.21
CA ILE A 86 10.67 -6.06 5.44
C ILE A 86 10.98 -4.83 6.31
N SER A 87 9.98 -4.25 6.98
CA SER A 87 10.22 -3.08 7.83
C SER A 87 11.15 -3.39 9.01
N SER A 88 11.10 -4.60 9.57
CA SER A 88 11.96 -5.00 10.69
C SER A 88 13.45 -5.11 10.34
N SER A 89 13.80 -5.17 9.05
CA SER A 89 15.20 -5.14 8.62
C SER A 89 15.93 -3.83 8.96
N TYR A 90 15.19 -2.77 9.29
CA TYR A 90 15.70 -1.48 9.74
C TYR A 90 15.80 -1.35 11.27
N GLY A 91 15.65 -2.46 11.99
CA GLY A 91 15.68 -2.54 13.45
C GLY A 91 14.28 -2.78 14.05
N LEU A 92 14.21 -2.80 15.38
CA LEU A 92 12.95 -2.95 16.12
C LEU A 92 12.75 -1.72 17.01
N ASN A 93 12.35 -0.64 16.41
CA ASN A 93 12.17 0.67 17.05
C ASN A 93 10.92 1.38 16.52
N LEU A 94 10.63 2.56 17.04
CA LEU A 94 9.49 3.38 16.62
C LEU A 94 9.52 3.68 15.11
N ARG A 95 10.70 3.88 14.52
CA ARG A 95 10.84 4.13 13.08
C ARG A 95 10.34 2.96 12.25
N THR A 96 10.68 1.74 12.65
CA THR A 96 10.17 0.51 12.01
C THR A 96 8.65 0.44 12.03
N CYS A 97 8.03 0.82 13.15
CA CYS A 97 6.57 0.88 13.23
C CYS A 97 5.99 1.93 12.25
N MET A 98 6.64 3.08 12.10
CA MET A 98 6.21 4.12 11.17
C MET A 98 6.39 3.69 9.70
N ILE A 99 7.49 3.00 9.35
CA ILE A 99 7.70 2.42 8.02
C ILE A 99 6.63 1.36 7.75
N PHE A 100 6.37 0.47 8.70
CA PHE A 100 5.32 -0.54 8.55
C PHE A 100 3.93 0.09 8.36
N ALA A 101 3.61 1.13 9.13
CA ALA A 101 2.36 1.87 8.97
C ALA A 101 2.27 2.52 7.58
N SER A 102 3.37 3.08 7.05
CA SER A 102 3.39 3.63 5.69
C SER A 102 3.17 2.55 4.62
N LEU A 103 3.71 1.35 4.83
CA LEU A 103 3.51 0.20 3.94
C LEU A 103 2.05 -0.26 3.95
N ILE A 104 1.41 -0.38 5.11
CA ILE A 104 0.00 -0.77 5.22
C ILE A 104 -0.93 0.30 4.61
N LEU A 105 -0.69 1.59 4.90
CA LEU A 105 -1.47 2.69 4.32
C LEU A 105 -1.28 2.77 2.80
N GLY A 106 -0.04 2.63 2.33
CA GLY A 106 0.27 2.57 0.90
C GLY A 106 -0.43 1.41 0.19
N LEU A 107 -0.49 0.24 0.83
CA LEU A 107 -1.22 -0.92 0.32
C LEU A 107 -2.72 -0.62 0.20
N ILE A 108 -3.34 -0.03 1.23
CA ILE A 108 -4.76 0.34 1.21
C ILE A 108 -5.05 1.33 0.08
N ILE A 109 -4.25 2.40 -0.02
CA ILE A 109 -4.39 3.43 -1.08
C ILE A 109 -4.30 2.78 -2.46
N SER A 110 -3.27 1.96 -2.69
CA SER A 110 -3.04 1.32 -3.99
C SER A 110 -4.13 0.34 -4.38
N LEU A 111 -4.69 -0.42 -3.43
CA LEU A 111 -5.78 -1.35 -3.70
C LEU A 111 -7.11 -0.65 -3.97
N ILE A 112 -7.35 0.49 -3.33
CA ILE A 112 -8.53 1.31 -3.62
C ILE A 112 -8.39 1.92 -5.01
N ASP A 113 -7.24 2.51 -5.34
CA ASP A 113 -6.96 3.07 -6.67
C ASP A 113 -7.13 2.02 -7.78
N LEU A 114 -6.67 0.78 -7.56
CA LEU A 114 -6.88 -0.34 -8.49
C LEU A 114 -8.36 -0.63 -8.80
N LYS A 115 -9.26 -0.32 -7.88
CA LYS A 115 -10.69 -0.63 -7.99
C LYS A 115 -11.53 0.57 -8.43
N THR A 116 -11.20 1.76 -7.94
CA THR A 116 -12.00 2.98 -8.12
C THR A 116 -11.34 4.03 -8.99
N MET A 117 -10.02 3.90 -9.23
CA MET A 117 -9.17 4.95 -9.83
C MET A 117 -9.23 6.28 -9.06
N GLU A 118 -9.43 6.19 -7.74
CA GLU A 118 -9.51 7.33 -6.85
C GLU A 118 -8.59 7.15 -5.64
N ILE A 119 -7.90 8.21 -5.27
CA ILE A 119 -7.09 8.26 -4.05
C ILE A 119 -7.80 9.16 -3.03
N TYR A 120 -8.17 8.59 -1.89
CA TYR A 120 -8.87 9.36 -0.85
C TYR A 120 -7.92 10.33 -0.15
N ARG A 121 -8.27 11.61 -0.15
CA ARG A 121 -7.48 12.68 0.51
C ARG A 121 -7.21 12.41 1.98
N LYS A 122 -8.16 11.78 2.70
CA LYS A 122 -7.99 11.44 4.13
C LYS A 122 -6.79 10.51 4.35
N ASP A 123 -6.61 9.51 3.50
CA ASP A 123 -5.51 8.55 3.62
C ASP A 123 -4.16 9.19 3.30
N LEU A 124 -4.13 10.06 2.29
CA LEU A 124 -2.95 10.87 1.96
C LEU A 124 -2.54 11.78 3.11
N ILE A 125 -3.51 12.45 3.75
CA ILE A 125 -3.23 13.32 4.90
C ILE A 125 -2.63 12.51 6.05
N ILE A 126 -3.20 11.35 6.38
CA ILE A 126 -2.68 10.47 7.43
C ILE A 126 -1.24 10.04 7.09
N LEU A 127 -0.99 9.65 5.85
CA LEU A 127 0.32 9.20 5.39
C LEU A 127 1.34 10.35 5.42
N ILE A 128 0.96 11.56 5.01
CA ILE A 128 1.81 12.76 5.07
C ILE A 128 2.15 13.13 6.51
N VAL A 129 1.16 13.16 7.41
CA VAL A 129 1.37 13.47 8.84
C VAL A 129 2.32 12.45 9.47
N LEU A 130 2.14 11.17 9.18
CA LEU A 130 3.03 10.11 9.62
C LEU A 130 4.46 10.31 9.08
N GLY A 131 4.60 10.62 7.79
CA GLY A 131 5.88 10.87 7.14
C GLY A 131 6.59 12.13 7.67
N LEU A 132 5.86 13.22 7.93
CA LEU A 132 6.41 14.42 8.55
C LEU A 132 6.92 14.12 9.97
N GLY A 133 6.17 13.35 10.76
CA GLY A 133 6.61 12.88 12.06
C GLY A 133 7.87 12.01 11.99
N TYR A 134 7.94 11.11 10.99
CA TYR A 134 9.10 10.26 10.75
C TYR A 134 10.35 11.11 10.41
N ARG A 135 10.19 12.12 9.55
CA ARG A 135 11.28 12.94 9.02
C ARG A 135 11.62 14.16 9.87
N PHE A 136 10.91 14.44 10.94
CA PHE A 136 10.94 15.71 11.69
C PHE A 136 12.37 16.24 11.98
N ASN A 137 13.33 15.35 12.30
CA ASN A 137 14.72 15.73 12.61
C ASN A 137 15.68 15.56 11.42
N PHE A 138 15.20 15.25 10.21
CA PHE A 138 16.03 14.83 9.07
C PHE A 138 15.74 15.63 7.79
N PHE A 139 15.22 16.85 7.92
CA PHE A 139 15.06 17.73 6.78
C PHE A 139 16.41 18.28 6.33
N THR A 140 16.78 17.98 5.08
CA THR A 140 18.02 18.42 4.47
C THR A 140 17.72 19.38 3.33
N ARG A 141 18.73 20.14 2.91
CA ARG A 141 18.63 20.99 1.70
C ARG A 141 18.37 20.15 0.44
N GLU A 142 18.99 18.97 0.37
CA GLU A 142 18.85 18.04 -0.76
C GLU A 142 17.41 17.55 -0.91
N PHE A 143 16.74 17.27 0.19
CA PHE A 143 15.34 16.88 0.18
C PHE A 143 14.46 17.94 -0.50
N PHE A 144 14.60 19.19 -0.12
CA PHE A 144 13.80 20.28 -0.70
C PHE A 144 14.12 20.48 -2.20
N ILE A 145 15.39 20.35 -2.58
CA ILE A 145 15.81 20.42 -4.00
C ILE A 145 15.17 19.29 -4.80
N ASN A 146 15.24 18.07 -4.33
CA ASN A 146 14.67 16.89 -5.00
C ASN A 146 13.15 17.00 -5.15
N ILE A 147 12.44 17.45 -4.13
CA ILE A 147 11.00 17.73 -4.21
C ILE A 147 10.71 18.85 -5.22
N LEU A 148 11.48 19.92 -5.21
CA LEU A 148 11.28 21.04 -6.15
C LEU A 148 11.46 20.58 -7.59
N ILE A 149 12.55 19.86 -7.88
CA ILE A 149 12.82 19.30 -9.22
C ILE A 149 11.68 18.37 -9.64
N PHE A 150 11.29 17.42 -8.76
CA PHE A 150 10.18 16.51 -9.04
C PHE A 150 8.88 17.27 -9.30
N SER A 151 8.55 18.27 -8.49
CA SER A 151 7.32 19.05 -8.64
C SER A 151 7.28 19.81 -9.95
N ILE A 152 8.40 20.40 -10.38
CA ILE A 152 8.51 21.10 -11.68
C ILE A 152 8.30 20.10 -12.83
N ILE A 153 9.01 18.97 -12.80
CA ILE A 153 8.89 17.94 -13.84
C ILE A 153 7.46 17.37 -13.88
N TYR A 154 6.88 17.05 -12.73
CA TYR A 154 5.51 16.54 -12.64
C TYR A 154 4.50 17.54 -13.19
N TYR A 155 4.63 18.81 -12.84
CA TYR A 155 3.78 19.89 -13.35
C TYR A 155 3.89 20.05 -14.87
N LEU A 156 5.10 19.99 -15.43
CA LEU A 156 5.31 20.05 -16.90
C LEU A 156 4.62 18.86 -17.58
N ILE A 157 4.80 17.63 -17.08
CA ILE A 157 4.17 16.43 -17.63
C ILE A 157 2.64 16.54 -17.51
N TYR A 158 2.13 16.99 -16.37
CA TYR A 158 0.70 17.25 -16.17
C TYR A 158 0.12 18.23 -17.19
N ARG A 159 0.84 19.29 -17.49
CA ARG A 159 0.43 20.28 -18.52
C ARG A 159 0.45 19.69 -19.92
N ILE A 160 1.50 18.95 -20.28
CA ILE A 160 1.66 18.34 -21.61
C ILE A 160 0.63 17.22 -21.84
N SER A 161 0.31 16.44 -20.81
CA SER A 161 -0.68 15.35 -20.90
C SER A 161 -2.14 15.82 -20.95
N GLY A 162 -2.39 17.13 -20.97
CA GLY A 162 -3.76 17.67 -21.00
C GLY A 162 -4.54 17.42 -19.70
N ARG A 163 -3.84 17.38 -18.56
CA ARG A 163 -4.41 17.11 -17.21
C ARG A 163 -4.98 15.69 -17.03
N ASN A 164 -4.51 14.73 -17.82
CA ASN A 164 -4.95 13.33 -17.72
C ASN A 164 -4.24 12.54 -16.59
N ILE A 165 -3.30 13.14 -15.87
CA ILE A 165 -2.59 12.53 -14.74
C ILE A 165 -3.30 12.97 -13.44
N GLY A 166 -3.51 12.03 -12.52
CA GLY A 166 -4.23 12.29 -11.27
C GLY A 166 -3.40 13.12 -10.28
N ASP A 167 -4.00 14.15 -9.69
CA ASP A 167 -3.36 14.93 -8.61
C ASP A 167 -3.02 14.04 -7.40
N GLY A 168 -3.78 12.98 -7.17
CA GLY A 168 -3.57 12.02 -6.09
C GLY A 168 -2.21 11.33 -6.14
N ASP A 169 -1.74 10.97 -7.34
CA ASP A 169 -0.45 10.33 -7.54
C ASP A 169 0.71 11.23 -7.09
N TYR A 170 0.63 12.53 -7.40
CA TYR A 170 1.62 13.51 -6.96
C TYR A 170 1.77 13.53 -5.43
N TYR A 171 0.65 13.65 -4.71
CA TYR A 171 0.67 13.67 -3.26
C TYR A 171 1.10 12.33 -2.67
N PHE A 172 0.80 11.22 -3.35
CA PHE A 172 1.21 9.89 -2.91
C PHE A 172 2.73 9.71 -3.03
N TYR A 173 3.34 10.20 -4.11
CA TYR A 173 4.81 10.26 -4.24
C TYR A 173 5.46 11.07 -3.11
N LEU A 174 4.94 12.25 -2.82
CA LEU A 174 5.47 13.10 -1.75
C LEU A 174 5.34 12.42 -0.39
N ALA A 175 4.18 11.80 -0.12
CA ALA A 175 3.90 11.16 1.15
C ALA A 175 4.85 9.96 1.42
N LEU A 176 5.05 9.08 0.43
CA LEU A 176 5.98 7.94 0.56
C LEU A 176 7.45 8.41 0.54
N GLY A 177 7.76 9.44 -0.22
CA GLY A 177 9.09 10.02 -0.30
C GLY A 177 9.60 10.59 1.04
N LEU A 178 8.70 10.96 1.95
CA LEU A 178 9.07 11.40 3.30
C LEU A 178 9.78 10.31 4.12
N PHE A 179 9.57 9.04 3.80
CA PHE A 179 10.20 7.91 4.50
C PHE A 179 11.54 7.50 3.90
N LEU A 180 11.87 7.96 2.70
CA LEU A 180 13.07 7.58 1.97
C LEU A 180 14.22 8.54 2.22
N ASN A 181 15.45 8.03 2.11
CA ASN A 181 16.64 8.86 2.06
C ASN A 181 16.62 9.75 0.80
N ASP A 182 17.18 10.97 0.90
CA ASP A 182 17.12 11.98 -0.14
C ASP A 182 17.63 11.50 -1.50
N SER A 183 18.75 10.76 -1.50
CA SER A 183 19.35 10.21 -2.72
C SER A 183 18.48 9.17 -3.43
N LEU A 184 17.53 8.53 -2.73
CA LEU A 184 16.69 7.47 -3.26
C LEU A 184 15.33 7.95 -3.75
N PHE A 185 14.95 9.20 -3.49
CA PHE A 185 13.68 9.74 -3.94
C PHE A 185 13.55 9.69 -5.47
N ILE A 186 14.59 10.11 -6.20
CA ILE A 186 14.59 10.07 -7.67
C ILE A 186 14.57 8.61 -8.17
N VAL A 187 15.32 7.73 -7.55
CA VAL A 187 15.34 6.29 -7.88
C VAL A 187 13.95 5.69 -7.73
N PHE A 188 13.27 6.00 -6.64
CA PHE A 188 11.89 5.60 -6.37
C PHE A 188 10.92 6.05 -7.47
N VAL A 189 11.00 7.31 -7.89
CA VAL A 189 10.18 7.85 -8.98
C VAL A 189 10.48 7.13 -10.29
N LEU A 190 11.75 6.94 -10.65
CA LEU A 190 12.15 6.26 -11.88
C LEU A 190 11.66 4.80 -11.91
N PHE A 191 11.81 4.04 -10.82
CA PHE A 191 11.31 2.67 -10.76
C PHE A 191 9.80 2.58 -10.99
N SER A 192 9.03 3.52 -10.44
CA SER A 192 7.58 3.51 -10.63
C SER A 192 7.17 3.80 -12.07
N VAL A 193 7.86 4.75 -12.71
CA VAL A 193 7.63 5.08 -14.13
C VAL A 193 8.02 3.90 -15.03
N TRP A 194 9.12 3.22 -14.73
CA TRP A 194 9.55 2.03 -15.47
C TRP A 194 8.56 0.88 -15.33
N LEU A 195 8.12 0.59 -14.10
CA LEU A 195 7.12 -0.46 -13.86
C LEU A 195 5.80 -0.16 -14.55
N GLY A 196 5.29 1.06 -14.37
CA GLY A 196 4.05 1.49 -15.00
C GLY A 196 4.15 1.55 -16.52
N GLY A 197 5.27 2.06 -17.05
CA GLY A 197 5.54 2.12 -18.49
C GLY A 197 5.65 0.73 -19.13
N PHE A 198 6.33 -0.21 -18.46
CA PHE A 198 6.44 -1.59 -18.93
C PHE A 198 5.07 -2.28 -19.00
N VAL A 199 4.27 -2.19 -17.94
CA VAL A 199 2.92 -2.76 -17.91
C VAL A 199 2.01 -2.05 -18.91
N GLY A 200 2.09 -0.74 -19.02
CA GLY A 200 1.34 0.04 -20.02
C GLY A 200 1.66 -0.39 -21.45
N LEU A 201 2.94 -0.62 -21.75
CA LEU A 201 3.37 -1.14 -23.05
C LEU A 201 2.79 -2.53 -23.34
N LEU A 202 2.81 -3.44 -22.35
CA LEU A 202 2.22 -4.78 -22.52
C LEU A 202 0.72 -4.72 -22.79
N ILE A 203 -0.01 -3.84 -22.11
CA ILE A 203 -1.45 -3.63 -22.33
C ILE A 203 -1.69 -3.09 -23.75
N LEU A 204 -0.87 -2.13 -24.20
CA LEU A 204 -0.97 -1.54 -25.54
C LEU A 204 -0.72 -2.55 -26.66
N LEU A 205 0.27 -3.44 -26.48
CA LEU A 205 0.58 -4.51 -27.41
C LEU A 205 -0.55 -5.55 -27.50
N LYS A 206 -1.25 -5.81 -26.38
CA LYS A 206 -2.34 -6.78 -26.33
C LYS A 206 -3.65 -6.23 -26.90
N ASP A 207 -4.06 -5.03 -26.50
CA ASP A 207 -5.41 -4.52 -26.77
C ASP A 207 -5.48 -3.46 -27.88
N ARG A 208 -4.38 -2.99 -28.45
CA ARG A 208 -4.26 -1.95 -29.49
C ARG A 208 -5.19 -0.72 -29.34
N LYS A 209 -5.93 -0.61 -28.23
CA LYS A 209 -6.80 0.52 -27.90
C LYS A 209 -6.11 1.44 -26.91
N SER A 210 -5.58 2.54 -27.43
CA SER A 210 -5.12 3.67 -26.62
C SER A 210 -6.32 4.31 -25.92
N GLY A 211 -6.19 4.64 -24.62
CA GLY A 211 -7.18 5.45 -23.90
C GLY A 211 -7.74 4.82 -22.62
N ARG A 212 -7.27 3.67 -22.15
CA ARG A 212 -7.63 3.17 -20.82
C ARG A 212 -6.81 3.91 -19.76
N HIS A 213 -7.50 4.56 -18.84
CA HIS A 213 -6.87 5.02 -17.60
C HIS A 213 -6.33 3.81 -16.84
N MET A 214 -5.09 3.90 -16.37
CA MET A 214 -4.43 2.85 -15.61
C MET A 214 -4.22 3.35 -14.18
N PRO A 215 -4.66 2.58 -13.17
CA PRO A 215 -4.40 2.95 -11.78
C PRO A 215 -2.88 2.95 -11.55
N PHE A 216 -2.32 4.11 -11.20
CA PHE A 216 -0.86 4.28 -11.16
C PHE A 216 -0.30 4.11 -9.74
N ALA A 217 -1.12 4.29 -8.70
CA ALA A 217 -0.70 4.18 -7.31
C ALA A 217 -0.07 2.82 -6.96
N ILE A 218 -0.48 1.72 -7.64
CA ILE A 218 0.12 0.41 -7.41
C ILE A 218 1.60 0.37 -7.81
N PHE A 219 1.99 1.05 -8.91
CA PHE A 219 3.37 1.09 -9.37
C PHE A 219 4.24 1.98 -8.47
N ILE A 220 3.67 3.08 -7.98
CA ILE A 220 4.31 3.92 -6.96
C ILE A 220 4.59 3.07 -5.71
N TYR A 221 3.59 2.34 -5.24
CA TYR A 221 3.71 1.51 -4.04
C TYR A 221 4.71 0.36 -4.22
N LEU A 222 4.66 -0.37 -5.34
CA LEU A 222 5.61 -1.45 -5.63
C LEU A 222 7.04 -0.91 -5.72
N SER A 223 7.24 0.25 -6.36
CA SER A 223 8.55 0.91 -6.42
C SER A 223 9.06 1.25 -5.01
N TYR A 224 8.20 1.75 -4.13
CA TYR A 224 8.55 2.03 -2.74
C TYR A 224 9.04 0.77 -2.01
N ILE A 225 8.33 -0.36 -2.14
CA ILE A 225 8.75 -1.65 -1.56
C ILE A 225 10.10 -2.10 -2.14
N ILE A 226 10.28 -2.01 -3.45
CA ILE A 226 11.51 -2.43 -4.13
C ILE A 226 12.70 -1.62 -3.61
N VAL A 227 12.56 -0.30 -3.49
CA VAL A 227 13.62 0.58 -2.96
C VAL A 227 13.94 0.20 -1.52
N LEU A 228 12.93 -0.03 -0.67
CA LEU A 228 13.14 -0.50 0.70
C LEU A 228 13.87 -1.86 0.76
N MET A 229 13.60 -2.78 -0.15
CA MET A 229 14.24 -4.11 -0.14
C MET A 229 15.67 -4.10 -0.65
N ILE A 230 15.95 -3.32 -1.69
CA ILE A 230 17.26 -3.34 -2.37
C ILE A 230 18.30 -2.51 -1.61
N TYR A 231 17.91 -1.36 -1.10
CA TYR A 231 18.84 -0.41 -0.48
C TYR A 231 18.75 -0.47 1.04
N LYS A 232 19.76 -1.12 1.68
CA LYS A 232 19.82 -1.21 3.15
C LYS A 232 19.84 0.13 3.88
N GLY A 233 20.23 1.22 3.22
CA GLY A 233 20.18 2.60 3.72
C GLY A 233 19.01 3.42 3.17
N ALA A 234 17.91 2.77 2.74
CA ALA A 234 16.80 3.45 2.09
C ALA A 234 16.03 4.40 3.00
N VAL A 235 16.08 4.14 4.29
CA VAL A 235 15.38 4.95 5.30
C VAL A 235 16.35 5.79 6.13
N LEU A 236 15.84 6.87 6.72
CA LEU A 236 16.56 7.86 7.52
C LEU A 236 16.84 7.38 8.95
#